data_d3a770b5acf97d2fad15fc69f1dffc08
#
_entry.id   d3a770b5acf97d2fad15fc69f1dffc08
#
_cell.length_a   1.000
_cell.length_b   1.000
_cell.length_c   1.000
_cell.angle_alpha   90.00
_cell.angle_beta   90.00
_cell.angle_gamma   90.00
#
_symmetry.space_group_name_H-M   'P 1'
#
loop_
_entity.id
_entity.type
_entity.pdbx_description
1 polymer ?
#
loop_
_entity_poly.entity_id
_entity_poly.type
_entity_poly.pdbx_seq_one_letter_code
_entity_poly.pdbx_strand_id
1 'polypeptide(L)'
;SGNIPSIVDCEDDQRDNNGRTPDGENLNDDKYARNGNNGPYSTQKQNQPNFSNSYYLWSGNVLNWTNDVTQAKTRLETVQDVVINLLDTLQDVKVGLMRFNNYAGGPVLIDIEDIATNGADMNAAVSSLTDDGWTPLAETFYEFGRYMYGDNVRYGDGYEYDSVAESRTGNDINSSQYESPVEFLCQKNYVVYLTDGEPTKDTGSISDIENMIGTSCVDDHNNSNGKCLDELAEYYANTPI
;
A
#
# COMPACT_ATOMS: atom_id res chain seq x y z
N SER A 1 -3.50 -26.51 26.65
CA SER A 1 -3.25 -26.73 25.21
C SER A 1 -3.83 -28.09 24.84
N GLY A 2 -5.10 -28.08 24.41
CA GLY A 2 -5.73 -29.25 23.83
C GLY A 2 -5.02 -29.61 22.52
N ASN A 3 -4.91 -30.91 22.23
CA ASN A 3 -4.41 -31.36 20.94
C ASN A 3 -5.37 -30.86 19.85
N ILE A 4 -4.99 -29.77 19.20
CA ILE A 4 -5.66 -29.34 17.99
C ILE A 4 -5.25 -30.32 16.90
N PRO A 5 -6.20 -30.93 16.20
CA PRO A 5 -5.85 -31.91 15.18
C PRO A 5 -4.99 -31.26 14.10
N SER A 6 -3.97 -31.97 13.65
CA SER A 6 -3.06 -31.52 12.59
C SER A 6 -3.70 -31.33 11.20
N ILE A 7 -5.00 -31.52 11.11
CA ILE A 7 -5.80 -31.43 9.86
C ILE A 7 -6.69 -30.18 9.82
N VAL A 8 -6.57 -29.25 10.73
CA VAL A 8 -7.22 -27.95 10.62
C VAL A 8 -6.42 -27.13 9.63
N ASP A 9 -6.92 -26.94 8.44
CA ASP A 9 -6.16 -26.38 7.30
C ASP A 9 -6.89 -25.29 6.51
N CYS A 10 -8.10 -24.91 6.89
CA CYS A 10 -8.83 -23.89 6.18
C CYS A 10 -9.57 -22.92 7.12
N GLU A 11 -9.94 -21.77 6.57
CA GLU A 11 -10.66 -20.71 7.32
C GLU A 11 -11.97 -21.22 7.90
N ASP A 12 -12.62 -22.11 7.18
CA ASP A 12 -13.86 -22.72 7.59
C ASP A 12 -13.75 -23.59 8.85
N ASP A 13 -12.54 -24.00 9.24
CA ASP A 13 -12.30 -24.78 10.45
C ASP A 13 -12.30 -23.95 11.73
N GLN A 14 -12.41 -22.63 11.60
CA GLN A 14 -12.50 -21.74 12.74
C GLN A 14 -13.93 -21.69 13.30
N ARG A 15 -14.10 -21.88 14.62
CA ARG A 15 -15.41 -21.76 15.24
C ARG A 15 -15.36 -21.46 16.75
N ASP A 16 -16.45 -20.83 17.20
CA ASP A 16 -16.72 -20.61 18.61
C ASP A 16 -17.35 -21.84 19.30
N ASN A 17 -17.63 -21.72 20.60
CA ASN A 17 -18.31 -22.78 21.40
C ASN A 17 -19.71 -23.13 20.88
N ASN A 18 -20.34 -22.24 20.12
CA ASN A 18 -21.67 -22.44 19.57
C ASN A 18 -21.61 -22.97 18.13
N GLY A 19 -20.42 -23.21 17.61
CA GLY A 19 -20.20 -23.71 16.25
C GLY A 19 -20.39 -22.65 15.18
N ARG A 20 -20.13 -21.38 15.50
CA ARG A 20 -20.21 -20.26 14.57
C ARG A 20 -18.82 -19.84 14.12
N THR A 21 -18.70 -19.41 12.89
CA THR A 21 -17.53 -18.73 12.37
C THR A 21 -17.36 -17.34 12.99
N PRO A 22 -16.20 -16.70 12.88
CA PRO A 22 -15.96 -15.35 13.41
C PRO A 22 -16.92 -14.28 12.90
N ASP A 23 -17.42 -14.42 11.68
CA ASP A 23 -18.46 -13.57 11.08
C ASP A 23 -19.89 -13.86 11.59
N GLY A 24 -20.05 -14.85 12.45
CA GLY A 24 -21.31 -15.18 13.09
C GLY A 24 -22.22 -16.11 12.28
N GLU A 25 -21.77 -16.65 11.18
CA GLU A 25 -22.51 -17.64 10.42
C GLU A 25 -22.65 -18.95 11.18
N ASN A 26 -23.83 -19.52 11.11
CA ASN A 26 -24.13 -20.80 11.74
C ASN A 26 -23.87 -21.90 10.71
N LEU A 27 -22.70 -22.49 10.76
CA LEU A 27 -22.36 -23.60 9.88
C LEU A 27 -23.12 -24.86 10.30
N ASN A 28 -24.33 -25.00 9.80
CA ASN A 28 -25.16 -26.20 9.97
C ASN A 28 -24.83 -27.29 8.95
N ASP A 29 -23.76 -27.16 8.22
CA ASP A 29 -23.49 -27.95 7.04
C ASP A 29 -22.57 -29.14 7.26
N ASP A 30 -22.46 -29.60 8.48
CA ASP A 30 -21.78 -30.84 8.80
C ASP A 30 -20.27 -30.92 8.48
N LYS A 31 -19.64 -29.80 8.12
CA LYS A 31 -18.23 -29.80 7.68
C LYS A 31 -17.25 -29.85 8.82
N TYR A 32 -17.63 -29.50 10.04
CA TYR A 32 -16.70 -29.29 11.13
C TYR A 32 -17.05 -30.06 12.39
N ALA A 33 -16.04 -30.60 13.05
CA ALA A 33 -16.21 -31.27 14.31
C ALA A 33 -16.51 -30.29 15.45
N ARG A 34 -17.59 -30.55 16.16
CA ARG A 34 -17.98 -29.83 17.37
C ARG A 34 -18.56 -30.79 18.39
N ASN A 35 -17.92 -30.99 19.54
CA ASN A 35 -18.42 -31.85 20.61
C ASN A 35 -18.88 -33.24 20.11
N GLY A 36 -18.17 -33.81 19.21
CA GLY A 36 -18.53 -35.08 18.59
C GLY A 36 -19.65 -35.01 17.54
N ASN A 37 -20.08 -33.81 17.17
CA ASN A 37 -21.04 -33.60 16.10
C ASN A 37 -20.33 -33.38 14.74
N ASN A 38 -21.13 -33.23 13.74
CA ASN A 38 -20.78 -33.19 12.33
C ASN A 38 -19.61 -32.26 11.97
N GLY A 39 -18.87 -32.63 10.99
CA GLY A 39 -17.74 -31.89 10.46
C GLY A 39 -16.82 -32.76 9.64
N PRO A 40 -15.64 -32.28 9.24
CA PRO A 40 -14.64 -33.06 8.51
C PRO A 40 -14.28 -34.37 9.23
N TYR A 41 -14.47 -34.40 10.52
CA TYR A 41 -14.22 -35.56 11.37
C TYR A 41 -15.45 -36.45 11.58
N SER A 42 -16.61 -36.08 11.09
CA SER A 42 -17.87 -36.80 11.31
C SER A 42 -17.85 -38.24 10.79
N THR A 43 -17.13 -38.48 9.72
CA THR A 43 -16.95 -39.81 9.12
C THR A 43 -15.95 -40.68 9.89
N GLN A 44 -15.20 -40.08 10.82
CA GLN A 44 -14.17 -40.75 11.59
C GLN A 44 -14.45 -40.65 13.11
N LYS A 45 -15.68 -40.86 13.50
CA LYS A 45 -16.14 -40.71 14.89
C LYS A 45 -15.26 -41.41 15.92
N GLN A 46 -14.63 -42.48 15.55
CA GLN A 46 -13.79 -43.27 16.44
C GLN A 46 -12.46 -42.58 16.79
N ASN A 47 -12.02 -41.64 15.96
CA ASN A 47 -10.77 -40.91 16.12
C ASN A 47 -10.98 -39.42 16.39
N GLN A 48 -12.20 -38.98 16.57
CA GLN A 48 -12.49 -37.57 16.84
C GLN A 48 -12.04 -37.18 18.24
N PRO A 49 -11.34 -36.09 18.39
CA PRO A 49 -11.04 -35.54 19.68
C PRO A 49 -12.33 -35.14 20.38
N ASN A 50 -12.42 -35.39 21.66
CA ASN A 50 -13.57 -35.00 22.46
C ASN A 50 -13.47 -33.52 22.83
N PHE A 51 -14.06 -32.66 22.02
CA PHE A 51 -14.07 -31.22 22.28
C PHE A 51 -15.11 -30.87 23.35
N SER A 52 -14.67 -30.20 24.40
CA SER A 52 -15.59 -29.57 25.36
C SER A 52 -16.05 -28.20 24.79
N ASN A 53 -17.13 -27.66 25.37
CA ASN A 53 -17.65 -26.33 25.03
C ASN A 53 -16.65 -25.18 25.30
N SER A 54 -15.50 -25.47 25.89
CA SER A 54 -14.45 -24.50 26.19
C SER A 54 -13.37 -24.39 25.14
N TYR A 55 -13.42 -25.22 24.11
CA TYR A 55 -12.41 -25.24 23.05
C TYR A 55 -12.92 -24.62 21.76
N TYR A 56 -12.05 -23.92 21.10
CA TYR A 56 -12.27 -23.38 19.77
C TYR A 56 -11.49 -24.20 18.75
N LEU A 57 -12.06 -24.39 17.57
CA LEU A 57 -11.34 -24.84 16.40
C LEU A 57 -10.85 -23.63 15.64
N TRP A 58 -9.58 -23.66 15.26
CA TRP A 58 -8.94 -22.60 14.47
C TRP A 58 -8.43 -23.18 13.17
N SER A 59 -8.49 -22.40 12.12
CA SER A 59 -7.86 -22.80 10.87
C SER A 59 -6.34 -22.98 11.05
N GLY A 60 -5.75 -23.84 10.25
CA GLY A 60 -4.29 -24.03 10.24
C GLY A 60 -3.54 -22.73 9.98
N ASN A 61 -4.08 -21.87 9.12
CA ASN A 61 -3.52 -20.56 8.85
C ASN A 61 -3.54 -19.64 10.06
N VAL A 62 -4.63 -19.60 10.81
CA VAL A 62 -4.71 -18.81 12.05
C VAL A 62 -3.76 -19.36 13.11
N LEU A 63 -3.65 -20.69 13.24
CA LEU A 63 -2.72 -21.30 14.19
C LEU A 63 -1.26 -21.03 13.80
N ASN A 64 -0.94 -21.11 12.53
CA ASN A 64 0.38 -20.73 12.03
C ASN A 64 0.68 -19.27 12.31
N TRP A 65 -0.26 -18.38 12.03
CA TRP A 65 -0.12 -16.95 12.31
C TRP A 65 0.04 -16.66 13.81
N THR A 66 -0.73 -17.33 14.69
CA THR A 66 -0.63 -17.10 16.14
C THR A 66 0.60 -17.73 16.78
N ASN A 67 1.15 -18.81 16.19
CA ASN A 67 2.36 -19.48 16.65
C ASN A 67 3.61 -19.01 15.94
N ASP A 68 3.47 -18.21 14.88
CA ASP A 68 4.59 -17.54 14.28
C ASP A 68 5.06 -16.44 15.24
N VAL A 69 6.13 -16.74 15.96
CA VAL A 69 6.81 -15.81 16.88
C VAL A 69 7.55 -14.69 16.12
N THR A 70 7.61 -14.76 14.81
CA THR A 70 7.97 -13.61 13.99
C THR A 70 6.82 -12.65 14.09
N GLN A 71 7.09 -11.50 14.66
CA GLN A 71 6.10 -10.45 14.97
C GLN A 71 5.15 -10.24 13.79
N ALA A 72 3.86 -10.20 14.07
CA ALA A 72 2.86 -9.84 13.07
C ALA A 72 3.24 -8.45 12.53
N LYS A 73 3.82 -8.42 11.34
CA LYS A 73 4.15 -7.16 10.68
C LYS A 73 2.89 -6.45 10.27
N THR A 74 2.88 -5.15 10.43
CA THR A 74 1.84 -4.29 9.85
C THR A 74 1.91 -4.37 8.31
N ARG A 75 0.87 -3.90 7.64
CA ARG A 75 0.90 -3.81 6.18
C ARG A 75 2.05 -2.93 5.71
N LEU A 76 2.26 -1.80 6.39
CA LEU A 76 3.35 -0.88 6.07
C LEU A 76 4.71 -1.55 6.25
N GLU A 77 4.97 -2.21 7.40
CA GLU A 77 6.23 -2.93 7.61
C GLU A 77 6.48 -4.01 6.56
N THR A 78 5.42 -4.68 6.09
CA THR A 78 5.53 -5.65 5.00
C THR A 78 5.94 -4.99 3.68
N VAL A 79 5.33 -3.83 3.36
CA VAL A 79 5.67 -3.06 2.16
C VAL A 79 7.09 -2.51 2.25
N GLN A 80 7.48 -1.97 3.41
CA GLN A 80 8.85 -1.48 3.66
C GLN A 80 9.88 -2.57 3.39
N ASP A 81 9.69 -3.77 3.93
CA ASP A 81 10.61 -4.90 3.68
C ASP A 81 10.68 -5.28 2.21
N VAL A 82 9.54 -5.34 1.52
CA VAL A 82 9.51 -5.69 0.09
C VAL A 82 10.23 -4.63 -0.74
N VAL A 83 9.98 -3.35 -0.46
CA VAL A 83 10.63 -2.24 -1.18
C VAL A 83 12.13 -2.23 -0.92
N ILE A 84 12.59 -2.38 0.33
CA ILE A 84 14.01 -2.42 0.66
C ILE A 84 14.69 -3.61 -0.04
N ASN A 85 14.10 -4.80 0.04
CA ASN A 85 14.64 -5.96 -0.66
C ASN A 85 14.70 -5.77 -2.17
N LEU A 86 13.72 -5.08 -2.76
CA LEU A 86 13.75 -4.75 -4.18
C LEU A 86 14.87 -3.76 -4.50
N LEU A 87 14.98 -2.68 -3.73
CA LEU A 87 16.03 -1.66 -3.92
C LEU A 87 17.42 -2.25 -3.85
N ASP A 88 17.66 -3.19 -2.93
CA ASP A 88 18.95 -3.88 -2.77
C ASP A 88 19.33 -4.74 -4.00
N THR A 89 18.37 -5.07 -4.86
CA THR A 89 18.63 -5.84 -6.10
C THR A 89 18.85 -4.98 -7.32
N LEU A 90 18.52 -3.68 -7.25
CA LEU A 90 18.61 -2.78 -8.38
C LEU A 90 20.07 -2.36 -8.65
N GLN A 91 20.42 -2.26 -9.91
CA GLN A 91 21.72 -1.80 -10.39
C GLN A 91 21.54 -0.95 -11.65
N ASP A 92 22.41 0.03 -11.83
CA ASP A 92 22.45 0.88 -13.03
C ASP A 92 21.10 1.58 -13.35
N VAL A 93 20.37 1.98 -12.32
CA VAL A 93 19.12 2.72 -12.42
C VAL A 93 19.12 3.92 -11.49
N LYS A 94 18.41 4.97 -11.86
CA LYS A 94 18.11 6.10 -10.99
C LYS A 94 16.77 5.87 -10.30
N VAL A 95 16.70 6.12 -9.01
CA VAL A 95 15.49 5.91 -8.21
C VAL A 95 15.27 7.11 -7.30
N GLY A 96 14.01 7.54 -7.19
CA GLY A 96 13.55 8.53 -6.23
C GLY A 96 12.38 7.99 -5.41
N LEU A 97 12.04 8.68 -4.36
CA LEU A 97 10.95 8.31 -3.45
C LEU A 97 10.03 9.49 -3.21
N MET A 98 8.75 9.27 -3.35
CA MET A 98 7.67 10.14 -2.86
C MET A 98 6.79 9.39 -1.86
N ARG A 99 6.06 10.14 -1.03
CA ARG A 99 5.05 9.59 -0.12
C ARG A 99 3.75 10.36 -0.23
N PHE A 100 2.68 9.82 0.32
CA PHE A 100 1.48 10.60 0.60
C PHE A 100 1.72 11.53 1.79
N ASN A 101 1.23 12.75 1.71
CA ASN A 101 1.20 13.68 2.83
C ASN A 101 -0.08 13.48 3.66
N ASN A 102 -0.09 13.94 4.90
CA ASN A 102 -1.22 13.71 5.79
C ASN A 102 -2.50 14.43 5.35
N TYR A 103 -2.41 15.52 4.60
CA TYR A 103 -3.56 16.34 4.26
C TYR A 103 -3.81 16.47 2.77
N ALA A 104 -2.78 16.58 1.95
CA ALA A 104 -2.89 16.79 0.52
C ALA A 104 -1.61 16.43 -0.19
N GLY A 105 -1.72 15.76 -1.33
CA GLY A 105 -0.63 15.41 -2.22
C GLY A 105 0.51 14.65 -1.54
N GLY A 106 1.73 14.88 -2.01
CA GLY A 106 2.91 14.24 -1.45
C GLY A 106 4.22 14.84 -1.94
N PRO A 107 5.22 14.93 -1.05
CA PRO A 107 6.52 15.48 -1.37
C PRO A 107 7.45 14.45 -2.00
N VAL A 108 8.49 14.95 -2.66
CA VAL A 108 9.68 14.19 -3.01
C VAL A 108 10.54 14.03 -1.75
N LEU A 109 10.69 12.81 -1.24
CA LEU A 109 11.52 12.52 -0.07
C LEU A 109 12.97 12.24 -0.43
N ILE A 110 13.19 11.60 -1.59
CA ILE A 110 14.51 11.32 -2.14
C ILE A 110 14.47 11.70 -3.62
N ASP A 111 15.38 12.54 -4.02
CA ASP A 111 15.55 12.94 -5.41
C ASP A 111 15.93 11.74 -6.29
N ILE A 112 15.62 11.82 -7.58
CA ILE A 112 15.96 10.76 -8.54
C ILE A 112 17.45 10.78 -8.85
N GLU A 113 18.19 9.89 -8.23
CA GLU A 113 19.63 9.71 -8.41
C GLU A 113 19.99 8.23 -8.61
N ASP A 114 21.25 7.99 -8.97
CA ASP A 114 21.78 6.64 -9.10
C ASP A 114 21.64 5.86 -7.80
N ILE A 115 21.05 4.66 -7.87
CA ILE A 115 20.82 3.79 -6.72
C ILE A 115 22.12 3.47 -5.96
N ALA A 116 23.25 3.43 -6.66
CA ALA A 116 24.53 3.21 -6.02
C ALA A 116 24.97 4.37 -5.13
N THR A 117 24.45 5.57 -5.38
CA THR A 117 24.72 6.78 -4.57
C THR A 117 23.75 6.92 -3.41
N ASN A 118 22.45 6.82 -3.69
CA ASN A 118 21.41 7.14 -2.70
C ASN A 118 20.71 5.92 -2.08
N GLY A 119 21.12 4.70 -2.40
CA GLY A 119 20.44 3.48 -1.93
C GLY A 119 20.35 3.36 -0.41
N ALA A 120 21.39 3.81 0.34
CA ALA A 120 21.36 3.79 1.80
C ALA A 120 20.34 4.80 2.36
N ASP A 121 20.28 6.00 1.80
CA ASP A 121 19.32 7.03 2.19
C ASP A 121 17.90 6.64 1.81
N MET A 122 17.73 5.98 0.65
CA MET A 122 16.47 5.41 0.21
C MET A 122 15.94 4.37 1.20
N ASN A 123 16.77 3.40 1.61
CA ASN A 123 16.42 2.38 2.58
C ASN A 123 16.05 2.99 3.95
N ALA A 124 16.79 4.02 4.37
CA ALA A 124 16.50 4.75 5.60
C ALA A 124 15.17 5.50 5.51
N ALA A 125 14.92 6.18 4.38
CA ALA A 125 13.65 6.88 4.14
C ALA A 125 12.47 5.93 4.14
N VAL A 126 12.55 4.80 3.41
CA VAL A 126 11.50 3.77 3.38
C VAL A 126 11.23 3.23 4.78
N SER A 127 12.28 2.93 5.57
CA SER A 127 12.14 2.42 6.95
C SER A 127 11.50 3.42 7.90
N SER A 128 11.60 4.71 7.62
CA SER A 128 11.04 5.79 8.45
C SER A 128 9.60 6.15 8.14
N LEU A 129 9.02 5.60 7.07
CA LEU A 129 7.63 5.87 6.70
C LEU A 129 6.67 5.43 7.80
N THR A 130 5.65 6.23 8.03
CA THR A 130 4.54 5.97 8.95
C THR A 130 3.22 5.89 8.17
N ASP A 131 2.23 5.22 8.74
CA ASP A 131 0.92 5.00 8.17
C ASP A 131 -0.11 6.08 8.56
N ASP A 132 0.38 7.27 8.87
CA ASP A 132 -0.45 8.41 9.25
C ASP A 132 -1.02 9.12 8.03
N GLY A 133 -2.26 9.63 8.16
CA GLY A 133 -2.87 10.56 7.22
C GLY A 133 -3.92 9.98 6.29
N TRP A 134 -4.09 10.64 5.16
CA TRP A 134 -5.06 10.30 4.11
C TRP A 134 -4.36 9.68 2.91
N THR A 135 -5.14 9.35 1.87
CA THR A 135 -4.64 8.71 0.66
C THR A 135 -4.90 9.61 -0.57
N PRO A 136 -4.17 10.74 -0.71
CA PRO A 136 -4.36 11.70 -1.80
C PRO A 136 -3.68 11.23 -3.10
N LEU A 137 -4.25 10.20 -3.76
CA LEU A 137 -3.65 9.53 -4.91
C LEU A 137 -3.46 10.47 -6.10
N ALA A 138 -4.51 11.13 -6.56
CA ALA A 138 -4.45 12.00 -7.73
C ALA A 138 -3.58 13.24 -7.47
N GLU A 139 -3.65 13.82 -6.27
CA GLU A 139 -2.83 14.96 -5.88
C GLU A 139 -1.34 14.62 -5.83
N THR A 140 -0.98 13.44 -5.28
CA THR A 140 0.41 12.98 -5.25
C THR A 140 0.93 12.65 -6.65
N PHE A 141 0.08 12.05 -7.48
CA PHE A 141 0.48 11.73 -8.85
C PHE A 141 0.59 12.99 -9.74
N TYR A 142 -0.24 13.98 -9.46
CA TYR A 142 -0.10 15.31 -10.08
C TYR A 142 1.23 15.98 -9.68
N GLU A 143 1.59 15.93 -8.39
CA GLU A 143 2.86 16.47 -7.91
C GLU A 143 4.07 15.72 -8.49
N PHE A 144 3.97 14.39 -8.65
CA PHE A 144 4.99 13.62 -9.37
C PHE A 144 5.23 14.16 -10.77
N GLY A 145 4.18 14.45 -11.54
CA GLY A 145 4.34 15.03 -12.86
C GLY A 145 5.02 16.40 -12.83
N ARG A 146 4.64 17.24 -11.87
CA ARG A 146 5.27 18.56 -11.70
C ARG A 146 6.78 18.46 -11.44
N TYR A 147 7.18 17.50 -10.62
CA TYR A 147 8.59 17.21 -10.40
C TYR A 147 9.28 16.73 -11.69
N MET A 148 8.68 15.77 -12.38
CA MET A 148 9.26 15.24 -13.64
C MET A 148 9.41 16.31 -14.72
N TYR A 149 8.46 17.26 -14.81
CA TYR A 149 8.51 18.35 -15.79
C TYR A 149 9.34 19.58 -15.34
N GLY A 150 9.81 19.62 -14.09
CA GLY A 150 10.50 20.78 -13.53
C GLY A 150 9.58 21.99 -13.32
N ASP A 151 8.31 21.72 -13.01
CA ASP A 151 7.30 22.74 -12.77
C ASP A 151 7.36 23.29 -11.33
N ASN A 152 6.49 24.28 -11.04
CA ASN A 152 6.37 24.81 -9.69
C ASN A 152 5.84 23.74 -8.70
N VAL A 153 6.39 23.72 -7.50
CA VAL A 153 5.91 22.92 -6.39
C VAL A 153 4.46 23.29 -6.07
N ARG A 154 3.59 22.31 -5.89
CA ARG A 154 2.15 22.54 -5.60
C ARG A 154 1.73 21.89 -4.27
N TYR A 155 2.00 20.63 -4.08
CA TYR A 155 1.69 19.84 -2.89
C TYR A 155 2.94 19.35 -2.14
N GLY A 156 4.11 19.58 -2.70
CA GLY A 156 5.39 19.21 -2.10
C GLY A 156 5.93 20.25 -1.13
N ASP A 157 5.12 21.22 -0.69
CA ASP A 157 5.52 22.28 0.22
C ASP A 157 4.33 22.81 1.01
N GLY A 158 4.58 23.23 2.26
CA GLY A 158 3.56 23.85 3.11
C GLY A 158 2.54 22.89 3.71
N TYR A 159 2.75 21.59 3.61
CA TYR A 159 2.03 20.53 4.28
C TYR A 159 2.92 19.90 5.36
N GLU A 160 2.61 18.72 5.86
CA GLU A 160 3.38 18.16 6.97
C GLU A 160 4.84 17.83 6.61
N TYR A 161 5.03 17.37 5.38
CA TYR A 161 6.35 17.07 4.83
C TYR A 161 6.57 17.89 3.56
N ASP A 162 7.79 18.40 3.42
CA ASP A 162 8.19 19.18 2.27
C ASP A 162 9.13 18.36 1.38
N SER A 163 9.10 18.64 0.08
CA SER A 163 10.05 18.07 -0.88
C SER A 163 11.47 18.53 -0.55
N VAL A 164 12.41 17.58 -0.63
CA VAL A 164 13.82 17.83 -0.32
C VAL A 164 14.43 18.91 -1.23
N ALA A 165 15.48 19.55 -0.75
CA ALA A 165 16.16 20.64 -1.47
C ALA A 165 16.74 20.15 -2.79
N GLU A 166 17.25 18.92 -2.84
CA GLU A 166 17.88 18.29 -3.99
C GLU A 166 16.92 18.15 -5.18
N SER A 167 15.62 18.00 -4.92
CA SER A 167 14.59 17.95 -5.97
C SER A 167 14.19 19.32 -6.51
N ARG A 168 14.74 20.41 -5.96
CA ARG A 168 14.36 21.79 -6.29
C ARG A 168 15.50 22.53 -7.01
N THR A 169 15.12 23.50 -7.83
CA THR A 169 16.09 24.30 -8.60
C THR A 169 17.14 24.92 -7.70
N GLY A 170 18.40 24.64 -8.05
CA GLY A 170 19.56 25.11 -7.33
C GLY A 170 19.80 24.41 -5.99
N ASN A 171 19.19 23.28 -5.73
CA ASN A 171 19.22 22.56 -4.44
C ASN A 171 18.82 23.47 -3.25
N ASP A 172 17.83 24.33 -3.49
CA ASP A 172 17.34 25.28 -2.51
C ASP A 172 15.95 24.88 -1.99
N ILE A 173 15.83 24.53 -0.72
CA ILE A 173 14.58 24.17 -0.07
C ILE A 173 13.51 25.28 -0.18
N ASN A 174 13.91 26.54 -0.38
CA ASN A 174 13.00 27.67 -0.54
C ASN A 174 12.60 27.90 -2.02
N SER A 175 13.19 27.15 -2.96
CA SER A 175 12.79 27.25 -4.36
C SER A 175 11.35 26.76 -4.53
N SER A 176 10.51 27.55 -5.21
CA SER A 176 9.15 27.17 -5.54
C SER A 176 9.07 26.32 -6.82
N GLN A 177 10.19 25.92 -7.39
CA GLN A 177 10.26 25.16 -8.64
C GLN A 177 11.14 23.92 -8.47
N TYR A 178 10.67 22.81 -9.03
CA TYR A 178 11.45 21.58 -9.11
C TYR A 178 12.58 21.68 -10.15
N GLU A 179 13.64 20.94 -9.93
CA GLU A 179 14.62 20.59 -10.96
C GLU A 179 14.16 19.28 -11.61
N SER A 180 13.98 19.27 -12.93
CA SER A 180 13.55 18.05 -13.62
C SER A 180 14.65 16.98 -13.56
N PRO A 181 14.36 15.74 -13.15
CA PRO A 181 15.32 14.64 -13.18
C PRO A 181 15.51 14.05 -14.59
N VAL A 182 14.80 14.58 -15.59
CA VAL A 182 14.89 14.11 -16.97
C VAL A 182 16.03 14.81 -17.68
N GLU A 183 17.08 14.05 -17.99
CA GLU A 183 18.28 14.57 -18.63
C GLU A 183 18.28 14.41 -20.15
N PHE A 184 17.54 13.42 -20.67
CA PHE A 184 17.56 13.06 -22.08
C PHE A 184 16.15 12.78 -22.61
N LEU A 185 15.86 13.23 -23.82
CA LEU A 185 14.59 13.03 -24.53
C LEU A 185 14.20 11.56 -24.73
N CYS A 186 15.16 10.65 -24.69
CA CYS A 186 14.92 9.21 -24.84
C CYS A 186 14.96 8.45 -23.51
N GLN A 187 15.04 9.16 -22.39
CA GLN A 187 15.03 8.57 -21.05
C GLN A 187 13.70 7.85 -20.81
N LYS A 188 13.78 6.61 -20.36
CA LYS A 188 12.58 5.86 -19.97
C LYS A 188 12.32 6.08 -18.49
N ASN A 189 11.16 6.61 -18.20
CA ASN A 189 10.72 6.86 -16.84
C ASN A 189 9.60 5.88 -16.45
N TYR A 190 9.64 5.39 -15.23
CA TYR A 190 8.65 4.48 -14.68
C TYR A 190 8.22 4.99 -13.32
N VAL A 191 6.95 4.83 -13.00
CA VAL A 191 6.43 5.07 -11.66
C VAL A 191 5.83 3.78 -11.11
N VAL A 192 6.19 3.45 -9.87
CA VAL A 192 5.57 2.37 -9.11
C VAL A 192 4.76 3.02 -8.01
N TYR A 193 3.45 2.84 -8.07
CA TYR A 193 2.50 3.48 -7.17
C TYR A 193 1.92 2.42 -6.24
N LEU A 194 2.19 2.54 -4.93
CA LEU A 194 1.79 1.56 -3.94
C LEU A 194 0.77 2.18 -2.99
N THR A 195 -0.38 1.55 -2.90
CA THR A 195 -1.46 1.92 -1.97
C THR A 195 -2.18 0.66 -1.50
N ASP A 196 -2.78 0.70 -0.33
CA ASP A 196 -3.58 -0.38 0.24
C ASP A 196 -5.08 -0.04 0.32
N GLY A 197 -5.48 1.14 -0.18
CA GLY A 197 -6.83 1.61 -0.02
C GLY A 197 -7.34 2.55 -1.11
N GLU A 198 -8.60 2.93 -0.95
CA GLU A 198 -9.26 3.90 -1.80
C GLU A 198 -8.76 5.33 -1.52
N PRO A 199 -8.80 6.23 -2.53
CA PRO A 199 -8.41 7.61 -2.35
C PRO A 199 -9.30 8.31 -1.32
N THR A 200 -8.68 9.11 -0.46
CA THR A 200 -9.37 9.89 0.57
C THR A 200 -8.78 11.30 0.65
N LYS A 201 -9.63 12.31 0.79
CA LYS A 201 -9.21 13.72 0.79
C LYS A 201 -8.40 14.10 -0.46
N ASP A 202 -8.85 13.64 -1.61
CA ASP A 202 -8.13 13.67 -2.87
C ASP A 202 -8.94 14.40 -3.95
N THR A 203 -9.25 15.67 -3.69
CA THR A 203 -10.10 16.47 -4.57
C THR A 203 -9.46 17.81 -4.97
N GLY A 204 -8.34 18.18 -4.35
CA GLY A 204 -7.75 19.51 -4.51
C GLY A 204 -7.09 19.73 -5.87
N SER A 205 -6.63 18.67 -6.52
CA SER A 205 -5.96 18.75 -7.83
C SER A 205 -6.90 18.67 -9.04
N ILE A 206 -8.19 18.39 -8.85
CA ILE A 206 -9.13 18.15 -9.96
C ILE A 206 -9.07 19.28 -11.00
N SER A 207 -9.25 20.52 -10.58
CA SER A 207 -9.23 21.66 -11.51
C SER A 207 -7.86 21.90 -12.16
N ASP A 208 -6.79 21.63 -11.43
CA ASP A 208 -5.43 21.79 -11.94
C ASP A 208 -5.14 20.74 -13.02
N ILE A 209 -5.58 19.48 -12.77
CA ILE A 209 -5.45 18.37 -13.73
C ILE A 209 -6.34 18.63 -14.97
N GLU A 210 -7.62 18.95 -14.78
CA GLU A 210 -8.54 19.25 -15.89
C GLU A 210 -8.01 20.38 -16.79
N ASN A 211 -7.40 21.39 -16.20
CA ASN A 211 -6.75 22.48 -16.97
C ASN A 211 -5.52 21.98 -17.74
N MET A 212 -4.74 21.09 -17.14
CA MET A 212 -3.52 20.54 -17.77
C MET A 212 -3.86 19.61 -18.92
N ILE A 213 -4.82 18.70 -18.74
CA ILE A 213 -5.20 17.72 -19.79
C ILE A 213 -6.16 18.30 -20.83
N GLY A 214 -6.76 19.46 -20.54
CA GLY A 214 -7.68 20.17 -21.46
C GLY A 214 -9.08 19.60 -21.57
N THR A 215 -9.46 18.71 -20.66
CA THR A 215 -10.80 18.10 -20.62
C THR A 215 -11.24 17.86 -19.16
N SER A 216 -12.55 17.70 -18.95
CA SER A 216 -13.06 17.34 -17.63
C SER A 216 -12.89 15.87 -17.38
N CYS A 217 -12.46 15.55 -16.17
CA CYS A 217 -12.34 14.17 -15.72
C CYS A 217 -13.69 13.52 -15.43
N VAL A 218 -13.76 12.23 -15.60
CA VAL A 218 -14.95 11.43 -15.29
C VAL A 218 -14.93 11.03 -13.81
N ASP A 219 -16.06 11.12 -13.14
CA ASP A 219 -16.24 10.66 -11.75
C ASP A 219 -16.92 9.29 -11.77
N ASP A 220 -16.15 8.24 -11.86
CA ASP A 220 -16.66 6.88 -11.97
C ASP A 220 -17.21 6.32 -10.64
N HIS A 221 -16.89 6.97 -9.51
CA HIS A 221 -17.24 6.50 -8.18
C HIS A 221 -18.22 7.39 -7.40
N ASN A 222 -18.66 8.52 -7.98
CA ASN A 222 -19.61 9.48 -7.37
C ASN A 222 -19.15 10.06 -6.01
N ASN A 223 -17.86 10.10 -5.73
CA ASN A 223 -17.35 10.68 -4.48
C ASN A 223 -16.25 11.73 -4.67
N SER A 224 -15.86 11.97 -5.91
CA SER A 224 -14.81 12.91 -6.34
C SER A 224 -13.40 12.64 -5.80
N ASN A 225 -13.19 11.73 -4.84
CA ASN A 225 -11.85 11.35 -4.41
C ASN A 225 -11.21 10.46 -5.47
N GLY A 226 -9.97 10.75 -5.82
CA GLY A 226 -9.24 10.04 -6.88
C GLY A 226 -9.71 10.37 -8.29
N LYS A 227 -10.68 11.28 -8.43
CA LYS A 227 -11.10 11.79 -9.74
C LYS A 227 -9.89 12.34 -10.49
N CYS A 228 -9.78 12.05 -11.76
CA CYS A 228 -8.67 12.41 -12.64
C CYS A 228 -7.43 11.50 -12.55
N LEU A 229 -7.38 10.49 -11.71
CA LEU A 229 -6.16 9.67 -11.59
C LEU A 229 -5.84 8.90 -12.87
N ASP A 230 -6.85 8.33 -13.49
CA ASP A 230 -6.73 7.56 -14.74
C ASP A 230 -6.46 8.46 -15.95
N GLU A 231 -7.17 9.59 -16.09
CA GLU A 231 -6.90 10.57 -17.16
C GLU A 231 -5.49 11.17 -17.02
N LEU A 232 -5.05 11.39 -15.80
CA LEU A 232 -3.70 11.86 -15.53
C LEU A 232 -2.65 10.83 -15.90
N ALA A 233 -2.90 9.55 -15.58
CA ALA A 233 -2.03 8.45 -15.97
C ALA A 233 -1.96 8.29 -17.49
N GLU A 234 -3.10 8.38 -18.18
CA GLU A 234 -3.14 8.38 -19.65
C GLU A 234 -2.38 9.57 -20.23
N TYR A 235 -2.55 10.76 -19.65
CA TYR A 235 -1.84 11.95 -20.10
C TYR A 235 -0.32 11.78 -20.01
N TYR A 236 0.21 11.33 -18.87
CA TYR A 236 1.65 11.13 -18.71
C TYR A 236 2.20 9.99 -19.56
N ALA A 237 1.39 8.95 -19.82
CA ALA A 237 1.82 7.87 -20.73
C ALA A 237 1.95 8.32 -22.18
N ASN A 238 1.21 9.35 -22.60
CA ASN A 238 1.16 9.81 -24.00
C ASN A 238 1.87 11.15 -24.23
N THR A 239 2.27 11.85 -23.18
CA THR A 239 2.92 13.16 -23.28
C THR A 239 4.39 13.01 -22.91
N PRO A 240 5.33 13.24 -23.84
CA PRO A 240 6.76 13.20 -23.52
C PRO A 240 7.12 14.24 -22.45
N ILE A 241 7.97 13.85 -21.53
CA ILE A 241 8.62 14.74 -20.58
C ILE A 241 9.85 15.36 -21.24
#